data_935c473fffd2439c8389777d8f4389d0
#
_entry.id   935c473fffd2439c8389777d8f4389d0
#
_cell.length_a   1.000
_cell.length_b   1.000
_cell.length_c   1.000
_cell.angle_alpha   90.00
_cell.angle_beta   90.00
_cell.angle_gamma   90.00
#
_symmetry.space_group_name_H-M   'P 1'
#
loop_
_entity.id
_entity.type
_entity.pdbx_description
1 polymer ?
#
loop_
_entity_poly.entity_id
_entity_poly.type
_entity_poly.pdbx_seq_one_letter_code
_entity_poly.pdbx_strand_id
1 'polypeptide(L)'
;MKILVSVKRVIDYNVKVRVKSDQTAVDLTNVKMSMNPFCEIAVEEAIRLKEKGVASEVVVVSVGSKSCQETLRTAMALGADRAIQVETEDGLDSLSVAKLIAKVAQDEAADLVIMGKQAIDSDNNQTGQMVAALLDYPQATFASEVVVENGEAQTSQEIKVTREIDGGLQTLAITLPAVVTTDLRLNEPRFASLPNIMKAKRKPLDVKAPADLGVEVGSNVSIVSVTPPPQRAGGIKVGSVAELVDKLKNEAKVVS
;
A
#
# COMPACT_ATOMS: atom_id res chain seq x y z
N MET A 1 13.40 -9.46 14.02
CA MET A 1 13.10 -8.05 13.66
C MET A 1 11.64 -7.74 13.90
N LYS A 2 11.29 -6.46 14.10
CA LYS A 2 9.91 -5.95 14.15
C LYS A 2 9.55 -5.37 12.78
N ILE A 3 8.40 -5.77 12.24
CA ILE A 3 7.89 -5.28 10.97
C ILE A 3 6.66 -4.38 11.19
N LEU A 4 6.69 -3.18 10.63
CA LEU A 4 5.53 -2.29 10.55
C LEU A 4 4.92 -2.37 9.15
N VAL A 5 3.62 -2.62 9.06
CA VAL A 5 2.90 -2.67 7.78
C VAL A 5 1.83 -1.60 7.73
N SER A 6 1.84 -0.74 6.72
CA SER A 6 0.75 0.21 6.54
C SER A 6 -0.37 -0.41 5.71
N VAL A 7 -1.63 -0.20 6.16
CA VAL A 7 -2.82 -0.65 5.45
C VAL A 7 -3.77 0.52 5.22
N LYS A 8 -4.41 0.55 4.05
CA LYS A 8 -5.37 1.60 3.69
C LYS A 8 -6.72 0.98 3.40
N ARG A 9 -7.78 1.61 3.92
CA ARG A 9 -9.17 1.30 3.58
C ARG A 9 -9.55 2.03 2.30
N VAL A 10 -10.01 1.30 1.29
CA VAL A 10 -10.37 1.82 -0.03
C VAL A 10 -11.70 1.22 -0.48
N ILE A 11 -12.30 1.76 -1.53
CA ILE A 11 -13.44 1.12 -2.20
C ILE A 11 -12.98 -0.25 -2.75
N ASP A 12 -13.79 -1.29 -2.52
CA ASP A 12 -13.53 -2.62 -3.07
C ASP A 12 -13.43 -2.54 -4.61
N TYR A 13 -12.36 -3.12 -5.17
CA TYR A 13 -12.06 -3.03 -6.62
C TYR A 13 -13.14 -3.64 -7.52
N ASN A 14 -14.04 -4.46 -6.99
CA ASN A 14 -15.18 -4.99 -7.74
C ASN A 14 -16.35 -4.01 -7.83
N VAL A 15 -16.32 -2.91 -7.08
CA VAL A 15 -17.39 -1.92 -7.06
C VAL A 15 -17.23 -0.96 -8.23
N LYS A 16 -18.32 -0.75 -8.97
CA LYS A 16 -18.38 0.31 -9.97
C LYS A 16 -18.50 1.66 -9.28
N VAL A 17 -17.43 2.43 -9.27
CA VAL A 17 -17.35 3.76 -8.68
C VAL A 17 -18.32 4.73 -9.36
N ARG A 18 -19.00 5.58 -8.58
CA ARG A 18 -19.88 6.65 -9.05
C ARG A 18 -19.39 7.99 -8.49
N VAL A 19 -19.57 9.03 -9.26
CA VAL A 19 -19.28 10.41 -8.87
C VAL A 19 -20.53 11.04 -8.32
N LYS A 20 -20.41 11.85 -7.28
CA LYS A 20 -21.52 12.67 -6.74
C LYS A 20 -22.06 13.61 -7.82
N SER A 21 -23.35 13.95 -7.75
CA SER A 21 -24.00 14.83 -8.72
C SER A 21 -23.39 16.23 -8.78
N ASP A 22 -22.81 16.71 -7.68
CA ASP A 22 -22.13 17.99 -7.56
C ASP A 22 -20.66 17.95 -8.00
N GLN A 23 -20.15 16.78 -8.41
CA GLN A 23 -18.77 16.55 -8.84
C GLN A 23 -17.70 16.87 -7.78
N THR A 24 -18.05 16.97 -6.52
CA THR A 24 -17.09 17.29 -5.45
C THR A 24 -16.27 16.09 -5.01
N ALA A 25 -16.80 14.86 -5.14
CA ALA A 25 -16.16 13.63 -4.70
C ALA A 25 -16.77 12.39 -5.34
N VAL A 26 -16.16 11.25 -5.06
CA VAL A 26 -16.76 9.93 -5.29
C VAL A 26 -17.90 9.71 -4.29
N ASP A 27 -19.00 9.08 -4.75
CA ASP A 27 -20.13 8.70 -3.89
C ASP A 27 -19.79 7.43 -3.11
N LEU A 28 -19.63 7.56 -1.80
CA LEU A 28 -19.33 6.47 -0.86
C LEU A 28 -20.58 5.87 -0.21
N THR A 29 -21.79 6.32 -0.59
CA THR A 29 -23.03 5.88 0.03
C THR A 29 -23.29 4.40 -0.27
N ASN A 30 -23.36 3.56 0.78
CA ASN A 30 -23.57 2.11 0.68
C ASN A 30 -22.56 1.37 -0.22
N VAL A 31 -21.34 1.86 -0.27
CA VAL A 31 -20.27 1.24 -1.04
C VAL A 31 -19.49 0.26 -0.15
N LYS A 32 -19.24 -0.94 -0.69
CA LYS A 32 -18.38 -1.91 -0.03
C LYS A 32 -16.95 -1.37 0.01
N MET A 33 -16.34 -1.36 1.18
CA MET A 33 -14.95 -0.99 1.40
C MET A 33 -14.12 -2.24 1.71
N SER A 34 -12.83 -2.21 1.38
CA SER A 34 -11.90 -3.30 1.63
C SER A 34 -10.49 -2.77 1.94
N MET A 35 -9.58 -3.66 2.29
CA MET A 35 -8.16 -3.34 2.32
C MET A 35 -7.67 -3.11 0.88
N ASN A 36 -6.80 -2.13 0.69
CA ASN A 36 -6.13 -1.91 -0.59
C ASN A 36 -5.35 -3.18 -1.01
N PRO A 37 -5.51 -3.68 -2.25
CA PRO A 37 -4.88 -4.94 -2.69
C PRO A 37 -3.36 -4.96 -2.49
N PHE A 38 -2.66 -3.87 -2.76
CA PHE A 38 -1.21 -3.79 -2.52
C PHE A 38 -0.86 -3.87 -1.03
N CYS A 39 -1.75 -3.41 -0.15
CA CYS A 39 -1.56 -3.55 1.30
C CYS A 39 -1.81 -4.99 1.76
N GLU A 40 -2.72 -5.73 1.13
CA GLU A 40 -2.92 -7.16 1.40
C GLU A 40 -1.64 -7.96 1.11
N ILE A 41 -0.98 -7.66 -0.02
CA ILE A 41 0.33 -8.23 -0.36
C ILE A 41 1.38 -7.90 0.72
N ALA A 42 1.41 -6.66 1.20
CA ALA A 42 2.35 -6.22 2.23
C ALA A 42 2.13 -6.96 3.55
N VAL A 43 0.87 -7.13 3.97
CA VAL A 43 0.50 -7.90 5.16
C VAL A 43 0.91 -9.36 5.02
N GLU A 44 0.59 -9.98 3.88
CA GLU A 44 0.95 -11.38 3.61
C GLU A 44 2.47 -11.59 3.70
N GLU A 45 3.26 -10.70 3.11
CA GLU A 45 4.72 -10.83 3.16
C GLU A 45 5.28 -10.73 4.57
N ALA A 46 4.80 -9.76 5.35
CA ALA A 46 5.21 -9.63 6.75
C ALA A 46 4.87 -10.88 7.57
N ILE A 47 3.71 -11.49 7.33
CA ILE A 47 3.31 -12.72 8.02
C ILE A 47 4.19 -13.89 7.57
N ARG A 48 4.50 -14.03 6.28
CA ARG A 48 5.43 -15.06 5.77
C ARG A 48 6.81 -14.94 6.38
N LEU A 49 7.33 -13.71 6.52
CA LEU A 49 8.60 -13.45 7.19
C LEU A 49 8.56 -13.86 8.67
N LYS A 50 7.42 -13.63 9.33
CA LYS A 50 7.23 -14.07 10.72
C LYS A 50 7.16 -15.60 10.84
N GLU A 51 6.43 -16.27 9.95
CA GLU A 51 6.32 -17.73 9.92
C GLU A 51 7.68 -18.40 9.64
N LYS A 52 8.56 -17.75 8.87
CA LYS A 52 9.95 -18.18 8.65
C LYS A 52 10.87 -17.90 9.85
N GLY A 53 10.37 -17.30 10.94
CA GLY A 53 11.16 -16.96 12.14
C GLY A 53 12.05 -15.72 11.97
N VAL A 54 11.92 -14.98 10.86
CA VAL A 54 12.69 -13.76 10.57
C VAL A 54 12.14 -12.59 11.37
N ALA A 55 10.82 -12.42 11.40
CA ALA A 55 10.18 -11.39 12.20
C ALA A 55 9.67 -11.96 13.54
N SER A 56 9.87 -11.22 14.62
CA SER A 56 9.34 -11.53 15.95
C SER A 56 7.95 -10.91 16.18
N GLU A 57 7.68 -9.77 15.57
CA GLU A 57 6.42 -9.05 15.71
C GLU A 57 6.03 -8.38 14.39
N VAL A 58 4.73 -8.44 14.06
CA VAL A 58 4.11 -7.71 12.94
C VAL A 58 3.07 -6.75 13.49
N VAL A 59 3.34 -5.46 13.34
CA VAL A 59 2.45 -4.37 13.73
C VAL A 59 1.82 -3.77 12.48
N VAL A 60 0.50 -3.57 12.48
CA VAL A 60 -0.17 -2.92 11.36
C VAL A 60 -0.63 -1.51 11.74
N VAL A 61 -0.45 -0.55 10.84
CA VAL A 61 -0.87 0.84 11.04
C VAL A 61 -1.82 1.29 9.94
N SER A 62 -2.83 2.07 10.32
CA SER A 62 -3.71 2.77 9.36
C SER A 62 -3.94 4.20 9.82
N VAL A 63 -3.90 5.13 8.88
CA VAL A 63 -4.19 6.56 9.10
C VAL A 63 -5.55 6.87 8.48
N GLY A 64 -6.46 7.43 9.26
CA GLY A 64 -7.79 7.81 8.79
C GLY A 64 -8.85 7.72 9.88
N SER A 65 -10.11 7.87 9.49
CA SER A 65 -11.25 7.87 10.40
C SER A 65 -11.42 6.51 11.13
N LYS A 66 -12.26 6.49 12.14
CA LYS A 66 -12.56 5.29 12.93
C LYS A 66 -12.92 4.06 12.09
N SER A 67 -13.45 4.25 10.89
CA SER A 67 -13.78 3.17 9.96
C SER A 67 -12.57 2.34 9.52
N CYS A 68 -11.34 2.88 9.62
CA CYS A 68 -10.10 2.14 9.32
C CYS A 68 -9.88 0.93 10.26
N GLN A 69 -10.53 0.89 11.43
CA GLN A 69 -10.43 -0.24 12.34
C GLN A 69 -10.88 -1.56 11.73
N GLU A 70 -11.84 -1.55 10.81
CA GLU A 70 -12.26 -2.74 10.06
C GLU A 70 -11.10 -3.36 9.28
N THR A 71 -10.34 -2.53 8.59
CA THR A 71 -9.16 -2.96 7.81
C THR A 71 -8.04 -3.45 8.72
N LEU A 72 -7.80 -2.77 9.85
CA LEU A 72 -6.84 -3.20 10.87
C LEU A 72 -7.23 -4.56 11.48
N ARG A 73 -8.51 -4.76 11.79
CA ARG A 73 -9.03 -6.06 12.28
C ARG A 73 -8.87 -7.16 11.22
N THR A 74 -9.05 -6.84 9.95
CA THR A 74 -8.79 -7.78 8.85
C THR A 74 -7.31 -8.18 8.80
N ALA A 75 -6.38 -7.23 8.86
CA ALA A 75 -4.95 -7.51 8.89
C ALA A 75 -4.56 -8.38 10.10
N MET A 76 -5.14 -8.11 11.28
CA MET A 76 -4.92 -8.93 12.46
C MET A 76 -5.52 -10.33 12.34
N ALA A 77 -6.61 -10.51 11.59
CA ALA A 77 -7.18 -11.82 11.30
C ALA A 77 -6.32 -12.64 10.33
N LEU A 78 -5.60 -11.96 9.43
CA LEU A 78 -4.61 -12.60 8.56
C LEU A 78 -3.37 -13.06 9.33
N GLY A 79 -3.03 -12.44 10.47
CA GLY A 79 -1.91 -12.90 11.30
C GLY A 79 -1.13 -11.82 12.05
N ALA A 80 -1.32 -10.54 11.75
CA ALA A 80 -0.65 -9.45 12.46
C ALA A 80 -0.94 -9.51 13.97
N ASP A 81 0.01 -9.09 14.80
CA ASP A 81 -0.05 -9.24 16.26
C ASP A 81 -0.93 -8.19 16.91
N ARG A 82 -0.74 -6.94 16.52
CA ARG A 82 -1.48 -5.79 17.02
C ARG A 82 -1.61 -4.70 15.96
N ALA A 83 -2.41 -3.70 16.26
CA ALA A 83 -2.68 -2.62 15.34
C ALA A 83 -2.55 -1.25 16.00
N ILE A 84 -2.19 -0.25 15.20
CA ILE A 84 -2.19 1.15 15.57
C ILE A 84 -3.09 1.89 14.59
N GLN A 85 -4.09 2.58 15.08
CA GLN A 85 -4.85 3.56 14.31
C GLN A 85 -4.31 4.95 14.63
N VAL A 86 -3.94 5.70 13.60
CA VAL A 86 -3.78 7.14 13.75
C VAL A 86 -5.08 7.78 13.29
N GLU A 87 -5.89 8.22 14.26
CA GLU A 87 -7.23 8.74 13.98
C GLU A 87 -7.14 10.16 13.44
N THR A 88 -7.61 10.34 12.21
CA THR A 88 -7.65 11.63 11.51
C THR A 88 -8.97 11.76 10.76
N GLU A 89 -9.28 12.95 10.29
CA GLU A 89 -10.27 13.11 9.24
C GLU A 89 -9.76 12.49 7.93
N ASP A 90 -10.68 12.10 7.07
CA ASP A 90 -10.34 11.60 5.73
C ASP A 90 -9.84 12.75 4.84
N GLY A 91 -9.01 12.43 3.84
CA GLY A 91 -8.56 13.40 2.84
C GLY A 91 -7.19 14.03 3.09
N LEU A 92 -6.38 13.46 3.98
CA LEU A 92 -4.98 13.88 4.11
C LEU A 92 -4.18 13.57 2.84
N ASP A 93 -3.24 14.45 2.50
CA ASP A 93 -2.29 14.22 1.41
C ASP A 93 -1.24 13.14 1.76
N SER A 94 -0.54 12.66 0.73
CA SER A 94 0.47 11.61 0.88
C SER A 94 1.59 11.99 1.84
N LEU A 95 1.97 13.27 1.90
CA LEU A 95 3.04 13.74 2.77
C LEU A 95 2.62 13.73 4.24
N SER A 96 1.43 14.20 4.55
CA SER A 96 0.88 14.16 5.92
C SER A 96 0.76 12.72 6.43
N VAL A 97 0.26 11.81 5.58
CA VAL A 97 0.21 10.38 5.90
C VAL A 97 1.61 9.80 6.10
N ALA A 98 2.58 10.17 5.25
CA ALA A 98 3.95 9.70 5.38
C ALA A 98 4.62 10.16 6.68
N LYS A 99 4.41 11.41 7.10
CA LYS A 99 4.91 11.93 8.38
C LYS A 99 4.38 11.13 9.57
N LEU A 100 3.09 10.81 9.57
CA LEU A 100 2.47 10.03 10.63
C LEU A 100 3.00 8.59 10.67
N ILE A 101 3.11 7.93 9.51
CA ILE A 101 3.65 6.56 9.43
C ILE A 101 5.13 6.54 9.83
N ALA A 102 5.93 7.50 9.39
CA ALA A 102 7.34 7.62 9.77
C ALA A 102 7.50 7.78 11.28
N LYS A 103 6.67 8.62 11.91
CA LYS A 103 6.70 8.78 13.36
C LYS A 103 6.30 7.50 14.09
N VAL A 104 5.28 6.80 13.65
CA VAL A 104 4.90 5.49 14.21
C VAL A 104 6.04 4.49 14.03
N ALA A 105 6.72 4.45 12.88
CA ALA A 105 7.84 3.55 12.64
C ALA A 105 9.01 3.82 13.61
N GLN A 106 9.31 5.10 13.90
CA GLN A 106 10.31 5.50 14.89
C GLN A 106 9.91 5.09 16.32
N ASP A 107 8.68 5.40 16.74
CA ASP A 107 8.19 5.08 18.09
C ASP A 107 8.15 3.56 18.34
N GLU A 108 7.87 2.79 17.29
CA GLU A 108 7.87 1.33 17.32
C GLU A 108 9.27 0.73 17.18
N ALA A 109 10.29 1.51 16.86
CA ALA A 109 11.61 1.03 16.49
C ALA A 109 11.53 -0.10 15.45
N ALA A 110 10.78 0.14 14.37
CA ALA A 110 10.56 -0.85 13.33
C ALA A 110 11.83 -1.07 12.50
N ASP A 111 12.27 -2.32 12.38
CA ASP A 111 13.42 -2.69 11.56
C ASP A 111 13.11 -2.70 10.08
N LEU A 112 11.85 -3.02 9.73
CA LEU A 112 11.38 -3.06 8.35
C LEU A 112 9.98 -2.47 8.26
N VAL A 113 9.80 -1.50 7.37
CA VAL A 113 8.49 -0.95 7.03
C VAL A 113 8.08 -1.52 5.67
N ILE A 114 6.96 -2.25 5.63
CA ILE A 114 6.42 -2.80 4.38
C ILE A 114 5.10 -2.09 4.06
N MET A 115 4.98 -1.58 2.84
CA MET A 115 3.81 -0.83 2.40
C MET A 115 3.36 -1.30 1.01
N GLY A 116 2.09 -1.20 0.69
CA GLY A 116 1.66 -1.29 -0.69
C GLY A 116 2.31 -0.19 -1.54
N LYS A 117 2.76 -0.50 -2.76
CA LYS A 117 3.41 0.51 -3.61
C LYS A 117 2.52 1.71 -3.90
N GLN A 118 1.21 1.48 -3.98
CA GLN A 118 0.20 2.49 -4.28
C GLN A 118 -1.15 2.08 -3.69
N ALA A 119 -2.09 3.01 -3.66
CA ALA A 119 -3.49 2.74 -3.31
C ALA A 119 -4.38 2.93 -4.54
N ILE A 120 -5.31 2.01 -4.76
CA ILE A 120 -6.16 1.98 -5.98
C ILE A 120 -7.14 3.15 -6.09
N ASP A 121 -7.33 3.92 -5.01
CA ASP A 121 -8.21 5.10 -4.97
C ASP A 121 -7.53 6.38 -5.44
N SER A 122 -6.24 6.56 -5.15
CA SER A 122 -5.48 7.77 -5.48
C SER A 122 -4.39 7.56 -6.54
N ASP A 123 -3.88 6.33 -6.62
CA ASP A 123 -2.85 5.89 -7.57
C ASP A 123 -1.54 6.72 -7.55
N ASN A 124 -1.28 7.41 -6.43
CA ASN A 124 -0.19 8.38 -6.35
C ASN A 124 1.21 7.74 -6.29
N ASN A 125 1.35 6.55 -5.71
CA ASN A 125 2.65 5.87 -5.53
C ASN A 125 3.73 6.76 -4.89
N GLN A 126 3.42 7.46 -3.82
CA GLN A 126 4.29 8.47 -3.19
C GLN A 126 4.62 8.17 -1.72
N THR A 127 3.66 7.65 -0.97
CA THR A 127 3.74 7.59 0.50
C THR A 127 4.93 6.76 0.98
N GLY A 128 5.20 5.60 0.38
CA GLY A 128 6.32 4.74 0.79
C GLY A 128 7.68 5.40 0.61
N GLN A 129 7.91 6.04 -0.53
CA GLN A 129 9.14 6.77 -0.82
C GLN A 129 9.31 7.98 0.12
N MET A 130 8.22 8.68 0.45
CA MET A 130 8.24 9.78 1.42
C MET A 130 8.56 9.28 2.82
N VAL A 131 8.01 8.14 3.25
CA VAL A 131 8.35 7.52 4.54
C VAL A 131 9.84 7.19 4.61
N ALA A 132 10.39 6.59 3.56
CA ALA A 132 11.81 6.28 3.49
C ALA A 132 12.68 7.53 3.62
N ALA A 133 12.35 8.60 2.88
CA ALA A 133 13.07 9.86 2.94
C ALA A 133 12.97 10.55 4.32
N LEU A 134 11.79 10.52 4.96
CA LEU A 134 11.59 11.10 6.29
C LEU A 134 12.33 10.35 7.40
N LEU A 135 12.55 9.05 7.22
CA LEU A 135 13.28 8.20 8.15
C LEU A 135 14.80 8.16 7.88
N ASP A 136 15.21 8.67 6.72
CA ASP A 136 16.58 8.48 6.20
C ASP A 136 16.94 6.98 6.06
N TYR A 137 15.96 6.16 5.65
CA TYR A 137 16.11 4.73 5.45
C TYR A 137 16.29 4.38 3.99
N PRO A 138 17.13 3.36 3.68
CA PRO A 138 17.17 2.79 2.34
C PRO A 138 15.81 2.23 1.95
N GLN A 139 15.52 2.26 0.64
CA GLN A 139 14.25 1.80 0.12
C GLN A 139 14.39 0.87 -1.07
N ALA A 140 13.47 -0.09 -1.18
CA ALA A 140 13.27 -0.87 -2.38
C ALA A 140 11.78 -0.86 -2.75
N THR A 141 11.47 -0.32 -3.92
CA THR A 141 10.09 -0.13 -4.38
C THR A 141 9.69 -1.19 -5.41
N PHE A 142 8.38 -1.47 -5.55
CA PHE A 142 7.83 -2.44 -6.49
C PHE A 142 8.35 -3.87 -6.29
N ALA A 143 8.51 -4.28 -5.03
CA ALA A 143 9.06 -5.59 -4.70
C ALA A 143 8.19 -6.72 -5.26
N SER A 144 8.82 -7.64 -5.99
CA SER A 144 8.25 -8.90 -6.46
C SER A 144 8.87 -10.13 -5.77
N GLU A 145 9.97 -9.93 -5.01
CA GLU A 145 10.57 -10.94 -4.14
C GLU A 145 11.30 -10.27 -2.99
N VAL A 146 11.19 -10.84 -1.78
CA VAL A 146 11.95 -10.39 -0.59
C VAL A 146 12.62 -11.61 0.04
N VAL A 147 13.95 -11.56 0.11
CA VAL A 147 14.76 -12.62 0.70
C VAL A 147 15.58 -12.05 1.85
N VAL A 148 15.41 -12.67 3.03
CA VAL A 148 16.25 -12.40 4.20
C VAL A 148 17.13 -13.62 4.37
N GLU A 149 18.43 -13.46 4.14
CA GLU A 149 19.38 -14.54 4.34
C GLU A 149 19.65 -14.69 5.85
N ASN A 150 19.29 -15.85 6.39
CA ASN A 150 19.69 -16.23 7.75
C ASN A 150 21.16 -16.66 7.70
N GLY A 151 22.08 -15.71 7.78
CA GLY A 151 23.49 -16.03 8.01
C GLY A 151 23.68 -16.56 9.43
N GLU A 152 24.61 -17.54 9.61
CA GLU A 152 24.98 -18.09 10.93
C GLU A 152 25.54 -17.05 11.91
N ALA A 153 25.81 -15.84 11.45
CA ALA A 153 26.15 -14.68 12.29
C ALA A 153 24.99 -13.69 12.22
N GLN A 154 24.36 -13.42 13.35
CA GLN A 154 23.33 -12.39 13.57
C GLN A 154 23.77 -10.94 13.19
N THR A 155 24.67 -10.79 12.25
CA THR A 155 25.27 -9.51 11.86
C THR A 155 24.83 -9.00 10.49
N SER A 156 24.11 -9.76 9.65
CA SER A 156 23.63 -9.21 8.38
C SER A 156 22.30 -8.52 8.57
N GLN A 157 22.39 -7.25 8.80
CA GLN A 157 21.29 -6.29 8.75
C GLN A 157 20.89 -5.99 7.29
N GLU A 158 20.97 -6.98 6.39
CA GLU A 158 20.76 -6.79 4.95
C GLU A 158 19.65 -7.69 4.44
N ILE A 159 18.80 -7.15 3.57
CA ILE A 159 17.78 -7.91 2.85
C ILE A 159 17.97 -7.74 1.34
N LYS A 160 17.68 -8.79 0.57
CA LYS A 160 17.65 -8.74 -0.89
C LYS A 160 16.22 -8.57 -1.37
N VAL A 161 15.98 -7.55 -2.16
CA VAL A 161 14.67 -7.26 -2.74
C VAL A 161 14.77 -7.23 -4.25
N THR A 162 14.07 -8.15 -4.92
CA THR A 162 13.89 -8.11 -6.37
C THR A 162 12.66 -7.26 -6.68
N ARG A 163 12.82 -6.30 -7.57
CA ARG A 163 11.81 -5.32 -7.92
C ARG A 163 11.52 -5.31 -9.43
N GLU A 164 10.28 -4.95 -9.76
CA GLU A 164 9.84 -4.76 -11.14
C GLU A 164 10.31 -3.39 -11.65
N ILE A 165 10.97 -3.38 -12.81
CA ILE A 165 11.36 -2.16 -13.55
C ILE A 165 10.94 -2.31 -15.01
N ASP A 166 10.91 -1.23 -15.79
CA ASP A 166 10.49 -1.26 -17.20
C ASP A 166 11.36 -2.18 -18.07
N GLY A 167 12.63 -2.32 -17.74
CA GLY A 167 13.58 -3.19 -18.45
C GLY A 167 13.60 -4.66 -17.97
N GLY A 168 12.79 -5.04 -16.98
CA GLY A 168 12.77 -6.39 -16.40
C GLY A 168 12.82 -6.40 -14.88
N LEU A 169 13.73 -7.15 -14.29
CA LEU A 169 13.89 -7.28 -12.83
C LEU A 169 15.23 -6.68 -12.38
N GLN A 170 15.23 -6.06 -11.21
CA GLN A 170 16.43 -5.56 -10.55
C GLN A 170 16.45 -6.04 -9.09
N THR A 171 17.53 -6.69 -8.68
CA THR A 171 17.72 -7.07 -7.28
C THR A 171 18.60 -6.07 -6.57
N LEU A 172 18.12 -5.54 -5.44
CA LEU A 172 18.83 -4.63 -4.56
C LEU A 172 19.15 -5.35 -3.25
N ALA A 173 20.35 -5.16 -2.75
CA ALA A 173 20.71 -5.46 -1.37
C ALA A 173 20.61 -4.16 -0.57
N ILE A 174 19.76 -4.13 0.45
CA ILE A 174 19.53 -2.94 1.29
C ILE A 174 19.71 -3.28 2.76
N THR A 175 20.34 -2.38 3.50
CA THR A 175 20.57 -2.52 4.94
C THR A 175 19.31 -2.18 5.73
N LEU A 176 19.10 -2.85 6.87
CA LEU A 176 18.06 -2.51 7.84
C LEU A 176 18.55 -1.42 8.81
N PRO A 177 17.68 -0.53 9.30
CA PRO A 177 16.23 -0.48 8.99
C PRO A 177 15.96 0.04 7.58
N ALA A 178 14.86 -0.43 6.95
CA ALA A 178 14.54 -0.15 5.56
C ALA A 178 13.05 0.00 5.29
N VAL A 179 12.70 0.58 4.13
CA VAL A 179 11.33 0.65 3.61
C VAL A 179 11.22 -0.15 2.33
N VAL A 180 10.22 -1.04 2.25
CA VAL A 180 9.90 -1.82 1.06
C VAL A 180 8.48 -1.52 0.61
N THR A 181 8.26 -1.27 -0.67
CA THR A 181 6.92 -1.18 -1.23
C THR A 181 6.63 -2.36 -2.15
N THR A 182 5.44 -2.96 -2.00
CA THR A 182 5.10 -4.25 -2.62
C THR A 182 4.35 -4.10 -3.92
N ASP A 183 4.73 -4.89 -4.92
CA ASP A 183 3.96 -5.14 -6.13
C ASP A 183 2.98 -6.32 -5.94
N LEU A 184 1.96 -6.44 -6.79
CA LEU A 184 1.00 -7.54 -6.74
C LEU A 184 1.63 -8.92 -7.06
N ARG A 185 2.81 -8.94 -7.68
CA ARG A 185 3.53 -10.16 -8.05
C ARG A 185 4.33 -10.79 -6.90
N LEU A 186 4.45 -10.08 -5.77
CA LEU A 186 5.28 -10.55 -4.65
C LEU A 186 4.75 -11.86 -4.04
N ASN A 187 3.45 -11.96 -3.85
CA ASN A 187 2.81 -13.13 -3.26
C ASN A 187 1.31 -13.18 -3.59
N GLU A 188 0.67 -14.26 -3.19
CA GLU A 188 -0.79 -14.42 -3.18
C GLU A 188 -1.27 -14.34 -1.73
N PRO A 189 -2.11 -13.35 -1.36
CA PRO A 189 -2.62 -13.20 -0.01
C PRO A 189 -3.48 -14.38 0.43
N ARG A 190 -3.34 -14.78 1.68
CA ARG A 190 -4.18 -15.81 2.30
C ARG A 190 -5.57 -15.27 2.64
N PHE A 191 -6.51 -16.18 2.85
CA PHE A 191 -7.82 -15.84 3.41
C PHE A 191 -7.81 -16.01 4.93
N ALA A 192 -8.46 -15.06 5.62
CA ALA A 192 -8.67 -15.18 7.06
C ALA A 192 -9.69 -16.27 7.39
N SER A 193 -9.32 -17.20 8.25
CA SER A 193 -10.27 -18.20 8.77
C SER A 193 -11.24 -17.60 9.78
N LEU A 194 -12.43 -18.16 9.90
CA LEU A 194 -13.42 -17.68 10.87
C LEU A 194 -12.89 -17.66 12.32
N PRO A 195 -12.16 -18.69 12.82
CA PRO A 195 -11.52 -18.61 14.13
C PRO A 195 -10.55 -17.44 14.28
N ASN A 196 -9.78 -17.11 13.24
CA ASN A 196 -8.84 -16.00 13.26
C ASN A 196 -9.53 -14.64 13.26
N ILE A 197 -10.66 -14.50 12.55
CA ILE A 197 -11.52 -13.31 12.61
C ILE A 197 -12.03 -13.09 14.04
N MET A 198 -12.47 -14.14 14.71
CA MET A 198 -12.93 -14.06 16.09
C MET A 198 -11.80 -13.70 17.08
N LYS A 199 -10.60 -14.26 16.89
CA LYS A 199 -9.41 -13.91 17.68
C LYS A 199 -8.99 -12.46 17.46
N ALA A 200 -9.03 -11.97 16.22
CA ALA A 200 -8.64 -10.62 15.86
C ALA A 200 -9.44 -9.53 16.60
N LYS A 201 -10.71 -9.80 16.94
CA LYS A 201 -11.55 -8.88 17.74
C LYS A 201 -10.96 -8.56 19.12
N ARG A 202 -10.12 -9.46 19.67
CA ARG A 202 -9.53 -9.34 21.01
C ARG A 202 -8.07 -8.89 20.97
N LYS A 203 -7.43 -8.85 19.79
CA LYS A 203 -6.04 -8.38 19.65
C LYS A 203 -5.94 -6.89 19.97
N PRO A 204 -4.82 -6.43 20.54
CA PRO A 204 -4.60 -5.02 20.86
C PRO A 204 -4.76 -4.13 19.63
N LEU A 205 -5.47 -3.02 19.80
CA LEU A 205 -5.59 -1.96 18.82
C LEU A 205 -5.49 -0.64 19.57
N ASP A 206 -4.39 0.07 19.36
CA ASP A 206 -4.13 1.36 19.95
C ASP A 206 -4.62 2.46 19.03
N VAL A 207 -5.27 3.48 19.61
CA VAL A 207 -5.72 4.66 18.86
C VAL A 207 -4.90 5.85 19.33
N LYS A 208 -4.27 6.54 18.38
CA LYS A 208 -3.45 7.74 18.61
C LYS A 208 -4.00 8.88 17.76
N ALA A 209 -3.98 10.10 18.29
CA ALA A 209 -4.19 11.30 17.48
C ALA A 209 -2.85 11.79 16.90
N PRO A 210 -2.83 12.58 15.81
CA PRO A 210 -1.61 13.22 15.31
C PRO A 210 -0.87 14.02 16.37
N ALA A 211 -1.59 14.68 17.29
CA ALA A 211 -1.02 15.43 18.40
C ALA A 211 -0.23 14.54 19.38
N ASP A 212 -0.69 13.31 19.62
CA ASP A 212 0.02 12.33 20.49
C ASP A 212 1.37 11.93 19.89
N LEU A 213 1.48 12.03 18.55
CA LEU A 213 2.71 11.78 17.80
C LEU A 213 3.57 13.03 17.61
N GLY A 214 3.09 14.20 18.01
CA GLY A 214 3.78 15.48 17.80
C GLY A 214 3.88 15.85 16.31
N VAL A 215 2.96 15.38 15.46
CA VAL A 215 2.97 15.60 14.02
C VAL A 215 1.85 16.57 13.62
N GLU A 216 2.22 17.65 13.00
CA GLU A 216 1.28 18.55 12.35
C GLU A 216 0.88 17.99 10.99
N VAL A 217 -0.42 17.90 10.76
CA VAL A 217 -1.01 17.41 9.51
C VAL A 217 -1.82 18.52 8.83
N GLY A 218 -1.80 18.49 7.52
CA GLY A 218 -2.57 19.39 6.68
C GLY A 218 -2.55 18.89 5.24
N SER A 219 -3.45 19.34 4.40
CA SER A 219 -3.40 19.04 2.97
C SER A 219 -2.92 20.26 2.19
N ASN A 220 -1.86 20.06 1.40
CA ASN A 220 -1.34 21.08 0.48
C ASN A 220 -2.04 21.02 -0.90
N VAL A 221 -2.97 20.08 -1.07
CA VAL A 221 -3.74 19.89 -2.29
C VAL A 221 -5.23 19.82 -1.98
N SER A 222 -6.05 20.29 -2.92
CA SER A 222 -7.51 20.21 -2.84
C SER A 222 -8.08 19.63 -4.12
N ILE A 223 -9.12 18.81 -4.00
CA ILE A 223 -9.84 18.29 -5.16
C ILE A 223 -10.74 19.41 -5.69
N VAL A 224 -10.51 19.82 -6.93
CA VAL A 224 -11.31 20.86 -7.59
C VAL A 224 -12.59 20.25 -8.18
N SER A 225 -12.46 19.14 -8.88
CA SER A 225 -13.62 18.41 -9.41
C SER A 225 -13.27 16.95 -9.68
N VAL A 226 -14.29 16.10 -9.65
CA VAL A 226 -14.21 14.68 -10.01
C VAL A 226 -15.20 14.39 -11.12
N THR A 227 -14.74 13.81 -12.22
CA THR A 227 -15.59 13.41 -13.35
C THR A 227 -15.37 11.94 -13.69
N PRO A 228 -16.38 11.23 -14.19
CA PRO A 228 -16.17 9.89 -14.72
C PRO A 228 -15.22 9.95 -15.93
N PRO A 229 -14.45 8.86 -16.19
CA PRO A 229 -13.62 8.83 -17.37
C PRO A 229 -14.47 8.94 -18.64
N PRO A 230 -13.95 9.54 -19.73
CA PRO A 230 -14.66 9.64 -20.98
C PRO A 230 -14.99 8.24 -21.53
N GLN A 231 -16.17 8.09 -22.10
CA GLN A 231 -16.52 6.82 -22.75
C GLN A 231 -15.59 6.59 -23.94
N ARG A 232 -14.93 5.44 -23.95
CA ARG A 232 -14.14 5.04 -25.11
C ARG A 232 -15.06 4.64 -26.23
N ALA A 233 -14.87 5.22 -27.42
CA ALA A 233 -15.51 4.76 -28.64
C ALA A 233 -15.00 3.37 -29.01
N GLY A 234 -15.82 2.58 -29.66
CA GLY A 234 -15.37 1.30 -30.20
C GLY A 234 -14.25 1.50 -31.22
N GLY A 235 -13.34 0.54 -31.30
CA GLY A 235 -12.27 0.56 -32.29
C GLY A 235 -12.79 0.42 -33.73
N ILE A 236 -11.98 0.77 -34.70
CA ILE A 236 -12.28 0.62 -36.14
C ILE A 236 -11.77 -0.75 -36.59
N LYS A 237 -12.61 -1.50 -37.32
CA LYS A 237 -12.13 -2.72 -37.98
C LYS A 237 -11.43 -2.32 -39.27
N VAL A 238 -10.24 -2.84 -39.49
CA VAL A 238 -9.44 -2.61 -40.70
C VAL A 238 -9.43 -3.85 -41.56
N GLY A 239 -9.32 -3.68 -42.89
CA GLY A 239 -9.36 -4.76 -43.86
C GLY A 239 -8.01 -5.47 -44.08
N SER A 240 -6.89 -4.86 -43.68
CA SER A 240 -5.57 -5.42 -43.87
C SER A 240 -4.57 -4.93 -42.81
N VAL A 241 -3.45 -5.65 -42.71
CA VAL A 241 -2.31 -5.25 -41.85
C VAL A 241 -1.70 -3.93 -42.32
N ALA A 242 -1.61 -3.72 -43.65
CA ALA A 242 -1.10 -2.47 -44.20
C ALA A 242 -1.94 -1.26 -43.79
N GLU A 243 -3.27 -1.37 -43.85
CA GLU A 243 -4.19 -0.34 -43.38
C GLU A 243 -4.03 -0.09 -41.87
N LEU A 244 -3.85 -1.16 -41.03
CA LEU A 244 -3.62 -1.02 -39.63
C LEU A 244 -2.36 -0.21 -39.34
N VAL A 245 -1.25 -0.56 -40.00
CA VAL A 245 0.05 0.12 -39.85
C VAL A 245 -0.08 1.59 -40.27
N ASP A 246 -0.73 1.86 -41.40
CA ASP A 246 -0.96 3.22 -41.88
C ASP A 246 -1.74 4.06 -40.86
N LYS A 247 -2.84 3.53 -40.31
CA LYS A 247 -3.63 4.21 -39.28
C LYS A 247 -2.87 4.42 -37.97
N LEU A 248 -2.10 3.43 -37.54
CA LEU A 248 -1.29 3.56 -36.31
C LEU A 248 -0.17 4.60 -36.50
N LYS A 249 0.42 4.70 -37.69
CA LYS A 249 1.50 5.61 -37.99
C LYS A 249 0.98 7.04 -38.25
N ASN A 250 0.01 7.20 -39.14
CA ASN A 250 -0.39 8.50 -39.67
C ASN A 250 -1.58 9.14 -38.93
N GLU A 251 -2.54 8.35 -38.42
CA GLU A 251 -3.69 8.86 -37.65
C GLU A 251 -3.43 8.85 -36.15
N ALA A 252 -3.11 7.70 -35.56
CA ALA A 252 -2.90 7.56 -34.12
C ALA A 252 -1.52 8.04 -33.66
N LYS A 253 -0.52 8.07 -34.55
CA LYS A 253 0.87 8.50 -34.28
C LYS A 253 1.53 7.78 -33.10
N VAL A 254 1.25 6.50 -32.95
CA VAL A 254 1.77 5.64 -31.86
C VAL A 254 2.89 4.71 -32.35
N VAL A 255 3.15 4.68 -33.65
CA VAL A 255 4.24 3.93 -34.29
C VAL A 255 5.02 4.89 -35.19
N SER A 256 6.35 4.82 -35.13
CA SER A 256 7.29 5.60 -35.97
C SER A 256 7.49 4.99 -37.37
#